data_bc6b240f1db1dcd142b450f99594875f
#
_entry.id   bc6b240f1db1dcd142b450f99594875f
#
_cell.length_a   1.000
_cell.length_b   1.000
_cell.length_c   1.000
_cell.angle_alpha   90.00
_cell.angle_beta   90.00
_cell.angle_gamma   90.00
#
_symmetry.space_group_name_H-M   'P 1'
#
loop_
_entity.id
_entity.type
_entity.pdbx_description
1 polymer ?
#
loop_
_entity_poly.entity_id
_entity_poly.type
_entity_poly.pdbx_seq_one_letter_code
_entity_poly.pdbx_strand_id
1 'polypeptide(L)'
;KNDVRYQEALDFVSRLPQLCPVYYASGNHEQRIKENPENYSLCYEEYRKKLQAEGVRFLENESCDILLGNQQIHISGLELPLIVNKKFRKADVTAEDVRRCLGKKHTTGNQEKQRETTENFADNSYHILLAHNPSYMEAYKEWGSDLILSGHLHGGCVRLPGIGGVITPQAFLFPKYSGEMTVEGE
;
A
#
# COMPACT_ATOMS: atom_id res chain seq x y z
N LYS A 1 -3.49 19.91 16.83
CA LYS A 1 -2.70 20.67 15.80
C LYS A 1 -2.71 20.02 14.41
N ASN A 2 -3.08 18.76 14.28
CA ASN A 2 -3.11 18.06 12.98
C ASN A 2 -4.54 17.81 12.45
N ASP A 3 -5.57 18.20 13.18
CA ASP A 3 -6.96 17.86 12.89
C ASP A 3 -7.49 18.48 11.59
N VAL A 4 -7.07 19.72 11.29
CA VAL A 4 -7.48 20.41 10.05
C VAL A 4 -7.07 19.66 8.80
N ARG A 5 -5.86 19.10 8.79
CA ARG A 5 -5.35 18.35 7.62
C ARG A 5 -6.09 17.04 7.39
N TYR A 6 -6.50 16.36 8.46
CA TYR A 6 -7.29 15.14 8.34
C TYR A 6 -8.72 15.44 7.87
N GLN A 7 -9.31 16.57 8.27
CA GLN A 7 -10.61 16.97 7.76
C GLN A 7 -10.55 17.26 6.26
N GLU A 8 -9.54 18.00 5.79
CA GLU A 8 -9.31 18.24 4.36
C GLU A 8 -9.13 16.93 3.57
N ALA A 9 -8.37 15.98 4.12
CA ALA A 9 -8.19 14.66 3.52
C ALA A 9 -9.50 13.87 3.48
N LEU A 10 -10.28 13.90 4.58
CA LEU A 10 -11.59 13.27 4.64
C LEU A 10 -12.53 13.84 3.58
N ASP A 11 -12.63 15.19 3.49
CA ASP A 11 -13.49 15.88 2.54
C ASP A 11 -13.10 15.62 1.08
N PHE A 12 -11.82 15.47 0.82
CA PHE A 12 -11.32 15.14 -0.52
C PHE A 12 -11.62 13.69 -0.88
N VAL A 13 -11.20 12.75 -0.03
CA VAL A 13 -11.28 11.32 -0.32
C VAL A 13 -12.74 10.85 -0.38
N SER A 14 -13.64 11.42 0.44
CA SER A 14 -15.06 11.08 0.46
C SER A 14 -15.80 11.37 -0.86
N ARG A 15 -15.25 12.25 -1.70
CA ARG A 15 -15.83 12.59 -3.02
C ARG A 15 -15.38 11.65 -4.13
N LEU A 16 -14.26 10.98 -3.96
CA LEU A 16 -13.68 10.13 -5.02
C LEU A 16 -14.57 8.94 -5.42
N PRO A 17 -15.29 8.27 -4.50
CA PRO A 17 -16.17 7.16 -4.88
C PRO A 17 -17.32 7.54 -5.81
N GLN A 18 -17.65 8.83 -5.92
CA GLN A 18 -18.62 9.32 -6.89
C GLN A 18 -18.09 9.29 -8.34
N LEU A 19 -16.77 9.19 -8.51
CA LEU A 19 -16.09 9.22 -9.80
C LEU A 19 -15.59 7.83 -10.23
N CYS A 20 -15.08 7.05 -9.30
CA CYS A 20 -14.49 5.74 -9.56
C CYS A 20 -14.40 4.89 -8.27
N PRO A 21 -14.23 3.55 -8.36
CA PRO A 21 -13.91 2.73 -7.22
C PRO A 21 -12.61 3.20 -6.54
N VAL A 22 -12.62 3.28 -5.20
CA VAL A 22 -11.48 3.78 -4.41
C VAL A 22 -10.98 2.69 -3.47
N TYR A 23 -9.70 2.35 -3.58
CA TYR A 23 -9.00 1.42 -2.71
C TYR A 23 -7.97 2.19 -1.89
N TYR A 24 -8.01 2.04 -0.59
CA TYR A 24 -7.22 2.81 0.36
C TYR A 24 -6.31 1.89 1.18
N ALA A 25 -5.01 2.14 1.13
CA ALA A 25 -4.03 1.50 2.00
C ALA A 25 -3.42 2.53 2.95
N SER A 26 -3.28 2.16 4.22
CA SER A 26 -2.78 3.05 5.27
C SER A 26 -1.30 3.37 5.10
N GLY A 27 -0.95 4.64 5.34
CA GLY A 27 0.43 5.10 5.43
C GLY A 27 0.92 5.24 6.87
N ASN A 28 2.13 5.79 7.02
CA ASN A 28 2.73 6.02 8.34
C ASN A 28 1.99 7.09 9.17
N HIS A 29 1.18 7.93 8.56
CA HIS A 29 0.36 8.91 9.28
C HIS A 29 -0.84 8.24 9.93
N GLU A 30 -1.56 7.41 9.20
CA GLU A 30 -2.67 6.59 9.72
C GLU A 30 -2.16 5.66 10.81
N GLN A 31 -1.01 5.03 10.59
CA GLN A 31 -0.38 4.13 11.55
C GLN A 31 -0.01 4.84 12.87
N ARG A 32 0.39 6.12 12.81
CA ARG A 32 0.64 6.91 14.02
C ARG A 32 -0.62 7.10 14.84
N ILE A 33 -1.75 7.37 14.21
CA ILE A 33 -3.03 7.55 14.91
C ILE A 33 -3.48 6.22 15.53
N LYS A 34 -3.30 5.11 14.83
CA LYS A 34 -3.63 3.77 15.32
C LYS A 34 -2.79 3.37 16.53
N GLU A 35 -1.48 3.56 16.45
CA GLU A 35 -0.55 3.10 17.50
C GLU A 35 -0.41 4.08 18.69
N ASN A 36 -0.77 5.36 18.52
CA ASN A 36 -0.65 6.39 19.55
C ASN A 36 -1.90 7.30 19.57
N PRO A 37 -3.09 6.74 19.77
CA PRO A 37 -4.35 7.49 19.66
C PRO A 37 -4.45 8.65 20.65
N GLU A 38 -3.77 8.59 21.80
CA GLU A 38 -3.74 9.62 22.83
C GLU A 38 -3.08 10.94 22.36
N ASN A 39 -2.30 10.92 21.30
CA ASN A 39 -1.62 12.08 20.73
C ASN A 39 -2.46 12.84 19.68
N TYR A 40 -3.63 12.32 19.37
CA TYR A 40 -4.51 12.85 18.31
C TYR A 40 -5.94 13.04 18.84
N SER A 41 -6.62 14.10 18.41
CA SER A 41 -8.05 14.26 18.63
C SER A 41 -8.91 13.50 17.62
N LEU A 42 -8.29 13.06 16.51
CA LEU A 42 -8.93 12.21 15.52
C LEU A 42 -8.93 10.74 15.98
N CYS A 43 -10.11 10.14 16.01
CA CYS A 43 -10.25 8.70 16.12
C CYS A 43 -10.10 8.05 14.73
N TYR A 44 -9.11 7.17 14.57
CA TYR A 44 -8.89 6.49 13.29
C TYR A 44 -10.12 5.68 12.84
N GLU A 45 -10.77 4.98 13.77
CA GLU A 45 -11.95 4.17 13.47
C GLU A 45 -13.13 5.01 12.96
N GLU A 46 -13.30 6.21 13.49
CA GLU A 46 -14.33 7.13 12.99
C GLU A 46 -14.01 7.66 11.59
N TYR A 47 -12.75 8.01 11.35
CA TYR A 47 -12.27 8.40 10.03
C TYR A 47 -12.50 7.30 9.00
N ARG A 48 -12.09 6.08 9.32
CA ARG A 48 -12.28 4.89 8.48
C ARG A 48 -13.76 4.64 8.18
N LYS A 49 -14.60 4.61 9.22
CA LYS A 49 -16.05 4.39 9.06
C LYS A 49 -16.73 5.42 8.18
N LYS A 50 -16.38 6.71 8.32
CA LYS A 50 -16.90 7.77 7.45
C LYS A 50 -16.55 7.52 5.99
N LEU A 51 -15.29 7.24 5.68
CA LEU A 51 -14.86 6.96 4.30
C LEU A 51 -15.47 5.66 3.74
N GLN A 52 -15.61 4.62 4.57
CA GLN A 52 -16.27 3.38 4.15
C GLN A 52 -17.76 3.62 3.84
N ALA A 53 -18.44 4.47 4.60
CA ALA A 53 -19.83 4.84 4.33
C ALA A 53 -19.99 5.57 2.98
N GLU A 54 -18.96 6.28 2.52
CA GLU A 54 -18.93 6.94 1.21
C GLU A 54 -18.49 6.00 0.06
N GLY A 55 -18.13 4.74 0.37
CA GLY A 55 -17.77 3.74 -0.62
C GLY A 55 -16.27 3.51 -0.81
N VAL A 56 -15.42 4.06 0.06
CA VAL A 56 -13.98 3.77 0.04
C VAL A 56 -13.73 2.37 0.60
N ARG A 57 -13.02 1.53 -0.13
CA ARG A 57 -12.61 0.20 0.33
C ARG A 57 -11.21 0.25 0.93
N PHE A 58 -11.12 0.03 2.24
CA PHE A 58 -9.84 -0.08 2.94
C PHE A 58 -9.23 -1.48 2.75
N LEU A 59 -7.93 -1.50 2.50
CA LEU A 59 -7.13 -2.71 2.40
C LEU A 59 -5.98 -2.60 3.43
N GLU A 60 -6.20 -3.17 4.60
CA GLU A 60 -5.28 -3.12 5.75
C GLU A 60 -4.83 -4.55 6.08
N ASN A 61 -3.77 -4.99 5.42
CA ASN A 61 -3.37 -6.40 5.31
C ASN A 61 -4.50 -7.26 4.74
N GLU A 62 -5.23 -6.68 3.81
CA GLU A 62 -6.36 -7.30 3.11
C GLU A 62 -6.14 -7.22 1.60
N SER A 63 -6.85 -8.09 0.88
CA SER A 63 -6.81 -8.14 -0.57
C SER A 63 -8.22 -8.21 -1.15
N CYS A 64 -8.34 -7.83 -2.40
CA CYS A 64 -9.59 -7.99 -3.15
C CYS A 64 -9.32 -8.24 -4.63
N ASP A 65 -10.27 -8.90 -5.26
CA ASP A 65 -10.28 -9.12 -6.69
C ASP A 65 -11.22 -8.13 -7.38
N ILE A 66 -10.80 -7.65 -8.53
CA ILE A 66 -11.63 -6.87 -9.44
C ILE A 66 -11.54 -7.46 -10.85
N LEU A 67 -12.59 -7.26 -11.63
CA LEU A 67 -12.61 -7.61 -13.04
C LEU A 67 -12.52 -6.34 -13.89
N LEU A 68 -11.54 -6.30 -14.78
CA LEU A 68 -11.41 -5.27 -15.80
C LEU A 68 -11.56 -5.92 -17.18
N GLY A 69 -12.76 -5.84 -17.74
CA GLY A 69 -13.13 -6.67 -18.89
C GLY A 69 -13.07 -8.15 -18.53
N ASN A 70 -12.23 -8.92 -19.22
CA ASN A 70 -12.02 -10.34 -18.96
C ASN A 70 -10.76 -10.63 -18.10
N GLN A 71 -10.06 -9.60 -17.66
CA GLN A 71 -8.85 -9.74 -16.87
C GLN A 71 -9.17 -9.62 -15.38
N GLN A 72 -8.73 -10.59 -14.59
CA GLN A 72 -8.76 -10.53 -13.14
C GLN A 72 -7.56 -9.74 -12.64
N ILE A 73 -7.81 -8.75 -11.78
CA ILE A 73 -6.79 -7.95 -11.10
C ILE A 73 -6.94 -8.19 -9.61
N HIS A 74 -5.84 -8.56 -8.97
CA HIS A 74 -5.75 -8.75 -7.53
C HIS A 74 -5.09 -7.53 -6.89
N ILE A 75 -5.77 -6.85 -5.96
CA ILE A 75 -5.26 -5.67 -5.27
C ILE A 75 -5.05 -6.03 -3.80
N SER A 76 -3.83 -5.84 -3.31
CA SER A 76 -3.46 -6.06 -1.90
C SER A 76 -2.98 -4.76 -1.26
N GLY A 77 -3.43 -4.47 -0.05
CA GLY A 77 -2.94 -3.34 0.76
C GLY A 77 -2.09 -3.83 1.91
N LEU A 78 -0.80 -3.47 1.91
CA LEU A 78 0.15 -3.85 2.95
C LEU A 78 0.25 -2.77 4.01
N GLU A 79 -0.02 -3.16 5.24
CA GLU A 79 0.17 -2.34 6.43
C GLU A 79 1.32 -2.91 7.28
N LEU A 80 2.36 -2.10 7.50
CA LEU A 80 3.49 -2.45 8.35
C LEU A 80 3.49 -1.60 9.62
N PRO A 81 3.99 -2.11 10.76
CA PRO A 81 4.08 -1.36 12.02
C PRO A 81 4.87 -0.04 11.86
N LEU A 82 4.51 0.97 12.62
CA LEU A 82 5.14 2.29 12.55
C LEU A 82 6.66 2.26 12.72
N ILE A 83 7.17 1.28 13.47
CA ILE A 83 8.61 1.14 13.74
C ILE A 83 9.46 1.02 12.47
N VAL A 84 8.91 0.46 11.37
CA VAL A 84 9.63 0.34 10.09
C VAL A 84 9.86 1.69 9.41
N ASN A 85 9.11 2.73 9.82
CA ASN A 85 9.21 4.08 9.27
C ASN A 85 10.02 5.05 10.16
N LYS A 86 10.72 4.55 11.18
CA LYS A 86 11.54 5.39 12.06
C LYS A 86 12.72 6.01 11.32
N LYS A 87 13.02 7.28 11.65
CA LYS A 87 14.20 7.99 11.13
C LYS A 87 15.50 7.30 11.56
N PHE A 88 16.51 7.39 10.70
CA PHE A 88 17.87 6.88 10.92
C PHE A 88 17.96 5.36 11.19
N ARG A 89 16.88 4.63 11.03
CA ARG A 89 16.85 3.19 11.21
C ARG A 89 16.14 2.54 10.02
N LYS A 90 16.87 1.79 9.22
CA LYS A 90 16.28 0.90 8.23
C LYS A 90 15.89 -0.40 8.96
N ALA A 91 14.61 -0.72 8.99
CA ALA A 91 14.16 -2.02 9.42
C ALA A 91 14.51 -3.04 8.33
N ASP A 92 14.69 -4.28 8.72
CA ASP A 92 14.81 -5.39 7.79
C ASP A 92 13.41 -5.96 7.56
N VAL A 93 12.81 -5.60 6.43
CA VAL A 93 11.51 -6.13 5.99
C VAL A 93 11.77 -7.11 4.88
N THR A 94 11.32 -8.33 5.05
CA THR A 94 11.53 -9.46 4.12
C THR A 94 10.23 -9.81 3.39
N ALA A 95 10.34 -10.58 2.32
CA ALA A 95 9.17 -11.15 1.64
C ALA A 95 8.33 -12.06 2.57
N GLU A 96 8.96 -12.68 3.57
CA GLU A 96 8.25 -13.48 4.56
C GLU A 96 7.38 -12.61 5.49
N ASP A 97 7.82 -11.40 5.82
CA ASP A 97 7.00 -10.45 6.56
C ASP A 97 5.78 -10.02 5.74
N VAL A 98 5.96 -9.79 4.43
CA VAL A 98 4.86 -9.50 3.51
C VAL A 98 3.91 -10.70 3.43
N ARG A 99 4.44 -11.93 3.30
CA ARG A 99 3.64 -13.18 3.32
C ARG A 99 2.86 -13.37 4.62
N ARG A 100 3.44 -12.96 5.74
CA ARG A 100 2.76 -13.04 7.05
C ARG A 100 1.57 -12.07 7.13
N CYS A 101 1.68 -10.90 6.51
CA CYS A 101 0.62 -9.89 6.48
C CYS A 101 -0.48 -10.23 5.47
N LEU A 102 -0.11 -10.62 4.26
CA LEU A 102 -1.01 -10.76 3.11
C LEU A 102 -1.27 -12.22 2.69
N GLY A 103 -0.59 -13.17 3.31
CA GLY A 103 -0.57 -14.54 2.83
C GLY A 103 0.40 -14.74 1.66
N LYS A 104 0.41 -15.96 1.12
CA LYS A 104 1.11 -16.23 -0.15
C LYS A 104 0.40 -15.47 -1.25
N LYS A 105 1.15 -15.03 -2.28
CA LYS A 105 0.53 -14.50 -3.51
C LYS A 105 -0.57 -15.48 -3.92
N HIS A 106 -1.78 -14.98 -4.13
CA HIS A 106 -2.89 -15.81 -4.60
C HIS A 106 -2.54 -16.36 -5.98
N THR A 107 -2.03 -17.58 -6.01
CA THR A 107 -2.20 -18.44 -7.16
C THR A 107 -3.62 -18.96 -7.05
N THR A 108 -4.45 -18.69 -8.05
CA THR A 108 -5.84 -19.17 -8.12
C THR A 108 -5.83 -20.72 -8.10
N GLY A 109 -5.66 -21.31 -6.91
CA GLY A 109 -5.47 -22.76 -6.75
C GLY A 109 -5.77 -23.32 -5.37
N ASN A 110 -6.05 -22.49 -4.35
CA ASN A 110 -6.34 -22.99 -3.02
C ASN A 110 -7.64 -22.43 -2.44
N GLN A 111 -8.77 -22.72 -3.09
CA GLN A 111 -9.98 -23.07 -2.36
C GLN A 111 -10.02 -24.58 -2.26
N GLU A 112 -9.47 -25.14 -1.20
CA GLU A 112 -9.82 -26.47 -0.78
C GLU A 112 -11.30 -26.47 -0.39
N LYS A 113 -12.15 -26.70 -1.37
CA LYS A 113 -13.36 -27.54 -1.29
C LYS A 113 -14.08 -27.54 -2.65
N GLN A 114 -14.00 -28.71 -3.29
CA GLN A 114 -14.94 -29.22 -4.28
C GLN A 114 -15.09 -28.45 -5.61
N ARG A 115 -14.22 -28.81 -6.58
CA ARG A 115 -14.68 -29.25 -7.90
C ARG A 115 -13.50 -29.89 -8.64
N GLU A 116 -13.57 -31.19 -8.81
CA GLU A 116 -12.84 -31.93 -9.83
C GLU A 116 -13.30 -31.40 -11.20
N THR A 117 -12.50 -30.61 -11.85
CA THR A 117 -12.41 -30.53 -13.31
C THR A 117 -11.05 -29.92 -13.65
N THR A 118 -10.25 -30.76 -14.24
CA THR A 118 -8.97 -30.50 -14.86
C THR A 118 -9.04 -29.37 -15.87
N GLU A 119 -8.46 -28.22 -15.55
CA GLU A 119 -7.77 -27.36 -16.52
C GLU A 119 -6.76 -26.52 -15.75
N ASN A 120 -5.47 -26.71 -16.05
CA ASN A 120 -4.37 -25.87 -15.57
C ASN A 120 -4.50 -24.48 -16.20
N PHE A 121 -5.32 -23.61 -15.62
CA PHE A 121 -5.24 -22.19 -15.89
C PHE A 121 -3.97 -21.70 -15.19
N ALA A 122 -2.94 -21.38 -15.99
CA ALA A 122 -1.84 -20.57 -15.51
C ALA A 122 -2.44 -19.32 -14.86
N ASP A 123 -2.01 -19.02 -13.64
CA ASP A 123 -2.47 -17.85 -12.89
C ASP A 123 -2.07 -16.58 -13.68
N ASN A 124 -2.98 -16.09 -14.50
CA ASN A 124 -2.80 -14.93 -15.37
C ASN A 124 -3.40 -13.68 -14.72
N SER A 125 -3.59 -13.69 -13.40
CA SER A 125 -4.06 -12.52 -12.65
C SER A 125 -2.95 -11.50 -12.48
N TYR A 126 -3.28 -10.23 -12.70
CA TYR A 126 -2.37 -9.11 -12.49
C TYR A 126 -2.43 -8.65 -11.03
N HIS A 127 -1.29 -8.59 -10.36
CA HIS A 127 -1.21 -8.29 -8.93
C HIS A 127 -0.70 -6.87 -8.68
N ILE A 128 -1.55 -6.06 -8.06
CA ILE A 128 -1.22 -4.70 -7.61
C ILE A 128 -1.01 -4.72 -6.09
N LEU A 129 0.14 -4.24 -5.64
CA LEU A 129 0.43 -4.04 -4.23
C LEU A 129 0.41 -2.56 -3.89
N LEU A 130 -0.43 -2.18 -2.94
CA LEU A 130 -0.41 -0.86 -2.30
C LEU A 130 0.48 -0.96 -1.06
N ALA A 131 1.71 -0.44 -1.13
CA ALA A 131 2.69 -0.50 -0.06
C ALA A 131 3.32 0.88 0.17
N HIS A 132 3.05 1.50 1.31
CA HIS A 132 3.37 2.90 1.56
C HIS A 132 4.85 3.25 1.40
N ASN A 133 5.77 2.43 1.91
CA ASN A 133 7.20 2.75 1.95
C ASN A 133 8.01 1.99 0.90
N PRO A 134 8.53 2.66 -0.15
CA PRO A 134 9.29 2.01 -1.22
C PRO A 134 10.70 1.54 -0.80
N SER A 135 11.14 1.82 0.43
CA SER A 135 12.45 1.36 0.92
C SER A 135 12.57 -0.17 1.00
N TYR A 136 11.45 -0.88 0.94
CA TYR A 136 11.36 -2.34 1.04
C TYR A 136 10.96 -2.99 -0.29
N MET A 137 11.24 -2.32 -1.40
CA MET A 137 10.85 -2.75 -2.75
C MET A 137 11.32 -4.17 -3.08
N GLU A 138 12.50 -4.59 -2.62
CA GLU A 138 13.02 -5.94 -2.88
C GLU A 138 12.12 -7.01 -2.24
N ALA A 139 11.63 -6.78 -1.01
CA ALA A 139 10.69 -7.68 -0.36
C ALA A 139 9.35 -7.77 -1.11
N TYR A 140 8.89 -6.65 -1.66
CA TYR A 140 7.64 -6.59 -2.42
C TYR A 140 7.74 -7.31 -3.76
N LYS A 141 8.88 -7.16 -4.44
CA LYS A 141 9.19 -7.87 -5.69
C LYS A 141 9.29 -9.39 -5.46
N GLU A 142 10.02 -9.78 -4.42
CA GLU A 142 10.17 -11.19 -4.05
C GLU A 142 8.83 -11.83 -3.61
N TRP A 143 7.90 -11.03 -3.03
CA TRP A 143 6.55 -11.51 -2.75
C TRP A 143 5.77 -11.77 -4.04
N GLY A 144 6.06 -11.04 -5.13
CA GLY A 144 5.61 -11.34 -6.48
C GLY A 144 4.55 -10.38 -7.05
N SER A 145 4.57 -9.08 -6.69
CA SER A 145 3.68 -8.08 -7.30
C SER A 145 4.12 -7.72 -8.72
N ASP A 146 3.14 -7.49 -9.60
CA ASP A 146 3.38 -7.00 -10.97
C ASP A 146 3.44 -5.47 -11.02
N LEU A 147 2.67 -4.80 -10.15
CA LEU A 147 2.70 -3.35 -9.96
C LEU A 147 2.73 -3.02 -8.47
N ILE A 148 3.64 -2.13 -8.08
CA ILE A 148 3.74 -1.63 -6.70
C ILE A 148 3.49 -0.14 -6.70
N LEU A 149 2.47 0.30 -5.95
CA LEU A 149 2.16 1.71 -5.75
C LEU A 149 2.61 2.13 -4.36
N SER A 150 3.50 3.12 -4.31
CA SER A 150 4.13 3.59 -3.07
C SER A 150 4.09 5.10 -2.93
N GLY A 151 4.18 5.58 -1.69
CA GLY A 151 4.27 6.99 -1.33
C GLY A 151 5.50 7.29 -0.47
N HIS A 152 5.29 7.84 0.73
CA HIS A 152 6.25 8.07 1.82
C HIS A 152 7.40 9.04 1.55
N LEU A 153 8.05 8.95 0.39
CA LEU A 153 9.30 9.69 0.13
C LEU A 153 9.07 11.15 -0.31
N HIS A 154 7.82 11.53 -0.62
CA HIS A 154 7.43 12.89 -1.03
C HIS A 154 8.23 13.41 -2.26
N GLY A 155 8.71 12.52 -3.11
CA GLY A 155 9.65 12.87 -4.18
C GLY A 155 11.09 13.16 -3.70
N GLY A 156 11.35 12.98 -2.40
CA GLY A 156 12.55 13.41 -1.67
C GLY A 156 12.33 14.75 -0.96
N CYS A 157 12.81 14.88 0.30
CA CYS A 157 12.77 16.15 1.04
C CYS A 157 13.62 17.24 0.38
N VAL A 158 14.67 16.83 -0.32
CA VAL A 158 15.49 17.65 -1.22
C VAL A 158 15.53 16.93 -2.56
N ARG A 159 15.21 17.67 -3.63
CA ARG A 159 15.22 17.16 -4.99
C ARG A 159 16.07 18.07 -5.88
N LEU A 160 16.94 17.47 -6.69
CA LEU A 160 17.76 18.17 -7.65
C LEU A 160 17.34 17.82 -9.08
N PRO A 161 17.22 18.82 -9.98
CA PRO A 161 16.97 18.55 -11.39
C PRO A 161 18.01 17.61 -11.99
N GLY A 162 17.57 16.59 -12.71
CA GLY A 162 18.43 15.60 -13.35
C GLY A 162 19.01 14.51 -12.43
N ILE A 163 18.90 14.66 -11.09
CA ILE A 163 19.38 13.68 -10.11
C ILE A 163 18.21 12.97 -9.40
N GLY A 164 17.09 13.69 -9.21
CA GLY A 164 15.96 13.16 -8.46
C GLY A 164 15.99 13.50 -6.98
N GLY A 165 15.40 12.66 -6.13
CA GLY A 165 15.41 12.84 -4.68
C GLY A 165 16.79 12.61 -4.07
N VAL A 166 17.23 13.55 -3.22
CA VAL A 166 18.55 13.47 -2.57
C VAL A 166 18.45 12.95 -1.15
N ILE A 167 17.41 13.37 -0.40
CA ILE A 167 17.21 12.99 0.99
C ILE A 167 15.77 12.53 1.21
N THR A 168 15.59 11.37 1.86
CA THR A 168 14.27 10.86 2.25
C THR A 168 13.79 11.49 3.56
N PRO A 169 12.47 11.39 3.88
CA PRO A 169 11.95 11.75 5.21
C PRO A 169 12.61 11.00 6.37
N GLN A 170 13.17 9.82 6.10
CA GLN A 170 13.91 8.99 7.05
C GLN A 170 15.41 9.39 7.15
N ALA A 171 15.85 10.42 6.42
CA ALA A 171 17.22 10.93 6.33
C ALA A 171 18.22 9.97 5.65
N PHE A 172 17.75 9.11 4.74
CA PHE A 172 18.62 8.34 3.85
C PHE A 172 18.92 9.15 2.58
N LEU A 173 20.13 9.01 2.07
CA LEU A 173 20.60 9.71 0.88
C LEU A 173 20.33 8.90 -0.39
N PHE A 174 20.03 9.62 -1.49
CA PHE A 174 19.89 9.09 -2.85
C PHE A 174 18.94 7.88 -2.94
N PRO A 175 17.65 8.04 -2.58
CA PRO A 175 16.69 6.95 -2.68
C PRO A 175 16.49 6.53 -4.14
N LYS A 176 16.55 5.23 -4.41
CA LYS A 176 16.32 4.67 -5.75
C LYS A 176 14.91 4.99 -6.29
N TYR A 177 13.91 4.98 -5.42
CA TYR A 177 12.49 5.14 -5.78
C TYR A 177 11.95 6.46 -5.22
N SER A 178 12.26 7.59 -5.86
CA SER A 178 11.95 8.92 -5.33
C SER A 178 10.80 9.67 -6.03
N GLY A 179 9.96 8.99 -6.77
CA GLY A 179 8.72 9.58 -7.28
C GLY A 179 8.44 9.43 -8.77
N GLU A 180 9.27 8.72 -9.50
CA GLU A 180 9.00 8.36 -10.89
C GLU A 180 8.56 6.89 -11.00
N MET A 181 7.94 6.55 -12.13
CA MET A 181 7.70 5.17 -12.48
C MET A 181 9.05 4.50 -12.81
N THR A 182 9.32 3.40 -12.15
CA THR A 182 10.50 2.57 -12.40
C THR A 182 10.04 1.20 -12.89
N VAL A 183 10.62 0.73 -13.99
CA VAL A 183 10.40 -0.63 -14.49
C VAL A 183 11.59 -1.47 -14.04
N GLU A 184 11.31 -2.61 -13.41
CA GLU A 184 12.32 -3.53 -12.91
C GLU A 184 12.06 -4.95 -13.42
N GLY A 185 13.11 -5.61 -13.84
CA GLY A 185 13.03 -6.91 -14.52
C GLY A 185 12.90 -6.75 -16.05
N GLU A 186 13.10 -7.84 -16.75
CA GLU A 186 12.85 -7.98 -18.19
C GLU A 186 11.46 -8.54 -18.44
#